data_a640b349ce08074590c0045460d7f953
#
_entry.id   a640b349ce08074590c0045460d7f953
#
_cell.length_a   1.000
_cell.length_b   1.000
_cell.length_c   1.000
_cell.angle_alpha   90.00
_cell.angle_beta   90.00
_cell.angle_gamma   90.00
#
_symmetry.space_group_name_H-M   'P 1'
#
loop_
_entity.id
_entity.type
_entity.pdbx_description
1 polymer ?
#
loop_
_entity_poly.entity_id
_entity_poly.type
_entity_poly.pdbx_seq_one_letter_code
_entity_poly.pdbx_strand_id
1 'polypeptide(L)'
;MDRIDKILSHHGFGSRKDVKKLLRDERVTVNGKFVYDSGFQLDIEKDLVCVDDEELKLQHDVYIMMNKCQNVVCANKDGEHQTVFDLLDESMRHKFLGGELHCMGRLDIDTEGLLILTTDGKLTHRLLSPKTHAPKTYAVGLRDSLTEEEKQKYSEKFSKGFWIDREGNEDGFDAQPSEIKFLVRNEELGIRSSKGEVSPSAPMPSAFTPTPSAGTPRNAPNIDCLLTIYEGKFHQVKRMFAQLGNEVVYLKRVKMGQLELDPSLSPGGYRELTEEEIQKLSEKN
;
A
#
# COMPACT_ATOMS: atom_id res chain seq x y z
N MET A 1 -20.59 -1.33 18.59
CA MET A 1 -21.18 0.02 18.44
C MET A 1 -20.05 1.04 18.33
N ASP A 2 -20.15 1.92 17.38
CA ASP A 2 -19.17 2.98 17.11
C ASP A 2 -19.85 4.35 17.09
N ARG A 3 -19.07 5.40 17.37
CA ARG A 3 -19.60 6.77 17.37
C ARG A 3 -19.87 7.22 15.94
N ILE A 4 -21.00 7.90 15.70
CA ILE A 4 -21.41 8.39 14.40
C ILE A 4 -20.36 9.36 13.80
N ASP A 5 -19.72 10.20 14.62
CA ASP A 5 -18.68 11.12 14.13
C ASP A 5 -17.44 10.38 13.63
N LYS A 6 -17.09 9.24 14.24
CA LYS A 6 -16.00 8.39 13.77
C LYS A 6 -16.37 7.72 12.45
N ILE A 7 -17.52 7.06 12.38
CA ILE A 7 -17.97 6.32 11.21
C ILE A 7 -18.09 7.24 9.99
N LEU A 8 -18.77 8.37 10.10
CA LEU A 8 -18.92 9.30 8.99
C LEU A 8 -17.59 9.92 8.55
N SER A 9 -16.67 10.18 9.50
CA SER A 9 -15.32 10.64 9.14
C SER A 9 -14.53 9.57 8.34
N HIS A 10 -14.65 8.30 8.69
CA HIS A 10 -14.05 7.18 7.95
C HIS A 10 -14.67 6.99 6.56
N HIS A 11 -15.93 7.40 6.38
CA HIS A 11 -16.63 7.36 5.09
C HIS A 11 -16.45 8.64 4.25
N GLY A 12 -15.51 9.52 4.63
CA GLY A 12 -15.10 10.64 3.81
C GLY A 12 -15.93 11.92 3.97
N PHE A 13 -16.79 11.98 4.99
CA PHE A 13 -17.54 13.20 5.31
C PHE A 13 -16.69 14.27 6.04
N GLY A 14 -15.38 14.22 5.88
CA GLY A 14 -14.46 15.16 6.48
C GLY A 14 -13.99 14.76 7.89
N SER A 15 -13.40 15.74 8.58
CA SER A 15 -12.97 15.55 9.97
C SER A 15 -14.18 15.40 10.92
N ARG A 16 -13.97 14.89 12.13
CA ARG A 16 -15.03 14.84 13.16
C ARG A 16 -15.69 16.20 13.43
N LYS A 17 -14.95 17.30 13.19
CA LYS A 17 -15.49 18.66 13.27
C LYS A 17 -16.47 18.96 12.15
N ASP A 18 -16.15 18.48 10.93
CA ASP A 18 -17.02 18.64 9.77
C ASP A 18 -18.29 17.79 9.91
N VAL A 19 -18.17 16.56 10.42
CA VAL A 19 -19.33 15.71 10.74
C VAL A 19 -20.24 16.37 11.77
N LYS A 20 -19.71 17.03 12.80
CA LYS A 20 -20.53 17.81 13.74
C LYS A 20 -21.34 18.92 13.07
N LYS A 21 -20.82 19.51 12.00
CA LYS A 21 -21.56 20.49 11.21
C LYS A 21 -22.67 19.82 10.43
N LEU A 22 -22.40 18.70 9.74
CA LEU A 22 -23.42 17.94 9.01
C LEU A 22 -24.60 17.54 9.90
N LEU A 23 -24.31 17.06 11.12
CA LEU A 23 -25.34 16.70 12.09
C LEU A 23 -26.22 17.90 12.50
N ARG A 24 -25.62 19.07 12.72
CA ARG A 24 -26.35 20.30 13.06
C ARG A 24 -27.19 20.83 11.90
N ASP A 25 -26.72 20.63 10.66
CA ASP A 25 -27.37 21.10 9.46
C ASP A 25 -28.49 20.13 8.98
N GLU A 26 -28.90 19.16 9.86
CA GLU A 26 -29.97 18.18 9.63
C GLU A 26 -29.79 17.34 8.35
N ARG A 27 -28.54 17.05 8.03
CA ARG A 27 -28.16 16.28 6.82
C ARG A 27 -28.01 14.78 7.09
N VAL A 28 -28.07 14.36 8.34
CA VAL A 28 -27.82 12.97 8.75
C VAL A 28 -29.01 12.39 9.47
N THR A 29 -29.51 11.27 8.99
CA THR A 29 -30.54 10.49 9.67
C THR A 29 -30.04 9.10 10.02
N VAL A 30 -30.53 8.56 11.13
CA VAL A 30 -30.37 7.16 11.55
C VAL A 30 -31.76 6.57 11.75
N ASN A 31 -32.06 5.50 11.01
CA ASN A 31 -33.39 4.87 11.01
C ASN A 31 -34.52 5.89 10.76
N GLY A 32 -34.28 6.84 9.83
CA GLY A 32 -35.21 7.87 9.43
C GLY A 32 -35.39 9.02 10.43
N LYS A 33 -34.53 9.14 11.45
CA LYS A 33 -34.60 10.25 12.45
C LYS A 33 -33.29 11.05 12.37
N PHE A 34 -33.41 12.39 12.42
CA PHE A 34 -32.24 13.26 12.49
C PHE A 34 -31.47 13.03 13.80
N VAL A 35 -30.14 12.99 13.67
CA VAL A 35 -29.19 12.82 14.78
C VAL A 35 -28.36 14.09 14.91
N TYR A 36 -28.34 14.69 16.12
CA TYR A 36 -27.60 15.92 16.42
C TYR A 36 -26.36 15.67 17.28
N ASP A 37 -26.36 14.56 18.05
CA ASP A 37 -25.24 14.22 18.91
C ASP A 37 -24.15 13.50 18.14
N SER A 38 -22.97 14.10 18.04
CA SER A 38 -21.80 13.50 17.42
C SER A 38 -21.26 12.27 18.15
N GLY A 39 -21.68 12.06 19.39
CA GLY A 39 -21.37 10.88 20.20
C GLY A 39 -22.38 9.75 20.05
N PHE A 40 -23.41 9.92 19.24
CA PHE A 40 -24.43 8.89 19.01
C PHE A 40 -23.78 7.56 18.63
N GLN A 41 -24.21 6.48 19.29
CA GLN A 41 -23.65 5.14 19.09
C GLN A 41 -24.43 4.41 18.01
N LEU A 42 -23.73 4.04 16.94
CA LEU A 42 -24.27 3.27 15.82
C LEU A 42 -23.97 1.77 15.97
N ASP A 43 -24.95 0.96 15.64
CA ASP A 43 -24.75 -0.45 15.26
C ASP A 43 -24.74 -0.51 13.72
N ILE A 44 -23.56 -0.53 13.11
CA ILE A 44 -23.41 -0.46 11.66
C ILE A 44 -24.01 -1.67 10.91
N GLU A 45 -24.30 -2.77 11.62
CA GLU A 45 -24.95 -3.95 11.03
C GLU A 45 -26.48 -3.84 11.03
N LYS A 46 -27.05 -2.93 11.82
CA LYS A 46 -28.50 -2.83 12.03
C LYS A 46 -29.09 -1.47 11.73
N ASP A 47 -28.28 -0.41 11.91
CA ASP A 47 -28.77 0.94 11.74
C ASP A 47 -28.63 1.40 10.29
N LEU A 48 -29.73 1.90 9.73
CA LEU A 48 -29.77 2.54 8.44
C LEU A 48 -29.37 4.01 8.60
N VAL A 49 -28.23 4.38 8.03
CA VAL A 49 -27.74 5.76 8.04
C VAL A 49 -27.87 6.38 6.67
N CYS A 50 -28.48 7.57 6.59
CA CYS A 50 -28.51 8.36 5.37
C CYS A 50 -27.84 9.71 5.60
N VAL A 51 -27.15 10.21 4.57
CA VAL A 51 -26.66 11.60 4.51
C VAL A 51 -27.23 12.22 3.25
N ASP A 52 -27.86 13.39 3.38
CA ASP A 52 -28.58 14.06 2.28
C ASP A 52 -29.59 13.13 1.59
N ASP A 53 -30.32 12.33 2.40
CA ASP A 53 -31.28 11.33 1.96
C ASP A 53 -30.71 10.13 1.17
N GLU A 54 -29.39 10.04 0.99
CA GLU A 54 -28.72 8.90 0.36
C GLU A 54 -28.28 7.89 1.43
N GLU A 55 -28.66 6.61 1.25
CA GLU A 55 -28.27 5.52 2.13
C GLU A 55 -26.76 5.24 2.04
N LEU A 56 -26.11 5.16 3.20
CA LEU A 56 -24.71 4.82 3.30
C LEU A 56 -24.52 3.33 3.61
N LYS A 57 -23.74 2.64 2.80
CA LYS A 57 -23.19 1.34 3.18
C LYS A 57 -22.07 1.57 4.19
N LEU A 58 -22.40 1.35 5.46
CA LEU A 58 -21.44 1.55 6.54
C LEU A 58 -20.44 0.40 6.60
N GLN A 59 -19.18 0.76 6.82
CA GLN A 59 -18.08 -0.16 7.08
C GLN A 59 -17.31 0.36 8.30
N HIS A 60 -16.73 -0.54 9.10
CA HIS A 60 -15.94 -0.14 10.27
C HIS A 60 -14.68 0.61 9.86
N ASP A 61 -13.96 0.05 8.91
CA ASP A 61 -12.74 0.62 8.37
C ASP A 61 -12.65 0.32 6.87
N VAL A 62 -11.92 1.15 6.13
CA VAL A 62 -11.69 1.00 4.70
C VAL A 62 -10.30 0.44 4.47
N TYR A 63 -10.18 -0.47 3.53
CA TYR A 63 -8.91 -1.08 3.13
C TYR A 63 -8.81 -1.11 1.61
N ILE A 64 -7.80 -0.46 1.08
CA ILE A 64 -7.53 -0.36 -0.35
C ILE A 64 -6.17 -0.98 -0.65
N MET A 65 -6.13 -1.93 -1.58
CA MET A 65 -4.90 -2.40 -2.20
C MET A 65 -4.56 -1.51 -3.38
N MET A 66 -3.35 -1.02 -3.44
CA MET A 66 -2.81 -0.27 -4.57
C MET A 66 -1.54 -0.93 -5.09
N ASN A 67 -1.41 -1.06 -6.41
CA ASN A 67 -0.15 -1.35 -7.06
C ASN A 67 0.57 -0.01 -7.32
N LYS A 68 1.28 0.50 -6.30
CA LYS A 68 1.97 1.79 -6.41
C LYS A 68 2.92 1.80 -7.60
N CYS A 69 2.85 2.82 -8.42
CA CYS A 69 3.80 3.08 -9.51
C CYS A 69 5.01 3.90 -9.02
N GLN A 70 6.04 3.99 -9.85
CA GLN A 70 7.20 4.87 -9.62
C GLN A 70 6.82 6.35 -9.72
N ASN A 71 7.68 7.21 -9.23
CA ASN A 71 7.56 8.69 -9.22
C ASN A 71 6.36 9.23 -8.42
N VAL A 72 5.85 8.45 -7.49
CA VAL A 72 4.76 8.81 -6.59
C VAL A 72 5.18 8.59 -5.15
N VAL A 73 4.88 9.53 -4.26
CA VAL A 73 5.29 9.47 -2.85
C VAL A 73 4.17 8.98 -1.93
N CYS A 74 4.53 8.25 -0.88
CA CYS A 74 3.64 7.81 0.20
C CYS A 74 3.49 8.92 1.26
N ALA A 75 2.89 10.04 0.89
CA ALA A 75 2.62 11.16 1.77
C ALA A 75 1.20 11.70 1.53
N ASN A 76 0.60 12.30 2.54
CA ASN A 76 -0.73 12.89 2.41
C ASN A 76 -0.71 14.16 1.56
N LYS A 77 0.41 14.89 1.56
CA LYS A 77 0.67 16.07 0.73
C LYS A 77 2.16 16.14 0.45
N ASP A 78 2.50 16.52 -0.76
CA ASP A 78 3.87 16.83 -1.17
C ASP A 78 3.84 18.07 -2.09
N GLY A 79 4.90 18.87 -2.05
CA GLY A 79 4.98 20.12 -2.83
C GLY A 79 5.59 19.95 -4.22
N GLU A 80 6.27 18.82 -4.44
CA GLU A 80 7.06 18.58 -5.66
C GLU A 80 6.60 17.34 -6.43
N HIS A 81 6.05 16.33 -5.72
CA HIS A 81 5.72 15.06 -6.29
C HIS A 81 4.23 14.73 -6.12
N GLN A 82 3.69 14.00 -7.07
CA GLN A 82 2.38 13.38 -6.93
C GLN A 82 2.38 12.38 -5.78
N THR A 83 1.29 12.37 -5.01
CA THR A 83 1.12 11.44 -3.90
C THR A 83 0.31 10.22 -4.31
N VAL A 84 0.37 9.14 -3.53
CA VAL A 84 -0.47 7.96 -3.75
C VAL A 84 -1.97 8.28 -3.63
N PHE A 85 -2.35 9.32 -2.90
CA PHE A 85 -3.74 9.76 -2.79
C PHE A 85 -4.22 10.50 -4.03
N ASP A 86 -3.31 11.11 -4.79
CA ASP A 86 -3.63 11.75 -6.07
C ASP A 86 -3.91 10.75 -7.19
N LEU A 87 -3.56 9.46 -6.99
CA LEU A 87 -3.90 8.38 -7.92
C LEU A 87 -5.33 7.87 -7.72
N LEU A 88 -5.97 8.16 -6.58
CA LEU A 88 -7.35 7.81 -6.34
C LEU A 88 -8.24 8.68 -7.25
N ASP A 89 -9.33 8.11 -7.76
CA ASP A 89 -10.30 8.87 -8.53
C ASP A 89 -10.96 9.98 -7.69
N GLU A 90 -11.61 10.91 -8.36
CA GLU A 90 -12.17 12.09 -7.71
C GLU A 90 -13.22 11.72 -6.67
N SER A 91 -14.04 10.71 -6.93
CA SER A 91 -15.06 10.24 -6.00
C SER A 91 -14.44 9.67 -4.72
N MET A 92 -13.39 8.85 -4.87
CA MET A 92 -12.65 8.30 -3.73
C MET A 92 -11.89 9.39 -2.97
N ARG A 93 -11.26 10.33 -3.68
CA ARG A 93 -10.58 11.47 -3.03
C ARG A 93 -11.56 12.35 -2.25
N HIS A 94 -12.72 12.67 -2.81
CA HIS A 94 -13.76 13.43 -2.12
C HIS A 94 -14.31 12.68 -0.91
N LYS A 95 -14.55 11.38 -1.05
CA LYS A 95 -15.01 10.51 0.03
C LYS A 95 -14.06 10.52 1.23
N PHE A 96 -12.73 10.61 0.99
CA PHE A 96 -11.72 10.58 2.06
C PHE A 96 -11.02 11.93 2.31
N LEU A 97 -11.47 13.01 1.68
CA LEU A 97 -10.93 14.35 1.89
C LEU A 97 -11.14 14.80 3.33
N GLY A 98 -10.05 14.89 4.09
CA GLY A 98 -10.09 15.20 5.52
C GLY A 98 -10.42 14.02 6.43
N GLY A 99 -10.57 12.82 5.86
CA GLY A 99 -10.69 11.56 6.59
C GLY A 99 -9.36 11.05 7.14
N GLU A 100 -9.42 9.91 7.81
CA GLU A 100 -8.26 9.26 8.44
C GLU A 100 -7.55 8.26 7.51
N LEU A 101 -7.80 8.29 6.19
CA LEU A 101 -7.15 7.42 5.21
C LEU A 101 -5.64 7.68 5.19
N HIS A 102 -4.85 6.65 5.39
CA HIS A 102 -3.40 6.73 5.47
C HIS A 102 -2.73 5.48 4.86
N CYS A 103 -1.44 5.60 4.56
CA CYS A 103 -0.65 4.47 4.07
C CYS A 103 -0.30 3.51 5.22
N MET A 104 -0.53 2.21 5.05
CA MET A 104 0.00 1.17 5.92
C MET A 104 1.46 0.89 5.56
N GLY A 105 2.36 1.68 6.11
CA GLY A 105 3.77 1.75 5.76
C GLY A 105 4.02 2.61 4.53
N ARG A 106 5.26 2.67 4.11
CA ARG A 106 5.69 3.47 2.96
C ARG A 106 6.51 2.63 2.00
N LEU A 107 6.51 3.06 0.75
CA LEU A 107 7.44 2.65 -0.30
C LEU A 107 8.16 3.91 -0.79
N ASP A 108 9.41 3.75 -1.18
CA ASP A 108 10.20 4.84 -1.73
C ASP A 108 9.58 5.33 -3.05
N ILE A 109 9.97 6.51 -3.51
CA ILE A 109 9.42 7.13 -4.72
C ILE A 109 9.61 6.25 -5.97
N ASP A 110 10.73 5.56 -6.05
CA ASP A 110 11.13 4.66 -7.14
C ASP A 110 10.76 3.18 -6.91
N THR A 111 10.18 2.85 -5.74
CA THR A 111 9.72 1.50 -5.42
C THR A 111 8.26 1.32 -5.81
N GLU A 112 7.96 0.20 -6.44
CA GLU A 112 6.63 -0.18 -6.90
C GLU A 112 5.93 -1.18 -5.99
N GLY A 113 4.65 -1.47 -6.28
CA GLY A 113 3.95 -2.66 -5.85
C GLY A 113 2.99 -2.44 -4.70
N LEU A 114 2.78 -3.50 -3.92
CA LEU A 114 1.74 -3.57 -2.90
C LEU A 114 1.85 -2.46 -1.86
N LEU A 115 0.91 -1.55 -1.89
CA LEU A 115 0.67 -0.56 -0.86
C LEU A 115 -0.77 -0.70 -0.37
N ILE A 116 -0.96 -0.61 0.94
CA ILE A 116 -2.29 -0.64 1.54
C ILE A 116 -2.60 0.75 2.07
N LEU A 117 -3.77 1.28 1.70
CA LEU A 117 -4.35 2.49 2.27
C LEU A 117 -5.52 2.09 3.15
N THR A 118 -5.62 2.64 4.36
CA THR A 118 -6.66 2.26 5.30
C THR A 118 -7.02 3.38 6.26
N THR A 119 -8.19 3.28 6.89
CA THR A 119 -8.60 4.10 8.04
C THR A 119 -8.30 3.40 9.37
N ASP A 120 -7.93 2.10 9.36
CA ASP A 120 -7.61 1.32 10.57
C ASP A 120 -6.19 1.59 11.09
N GLY A 121 -6.06 2.63 11.90
CA GLY A 121 -4.80 2.96 12.57
C GLY A 121 -4.31 1.88 13.55
N LYS A 122 -5.21 1.05 14.11
CA LYS A 122 -4.83 -0.01 15.06
C LYS A 122 -4.14 -1.15 14.32
N LEU A 123 -4.70 -1.58 13.18
CA LEU A 123 -4.09 -2.60 12.33
C LEU A 123 -2.75 -2.11 11.78
N THR A 124 -2.70 -0.86 11.30
CA THR A 124 -1.48 -0.22 10.82
C THR A 124 -0.38 -0.25 11.88
N HIS A 125 -0.68 0.22 13.10
CA HIS A 125 0.27 0.21 14.19
C HIS A 125 0.73 -1.21 14.54
N ARG A 126 -0.18 -2.19 14.54
CA ARG A 126 0.15 -3.59 14.80
C ARG A 126 1.11 -4.16 13.76
N LEU A 127 0.81 -4.00 12.46
CA LEU A 127 1.60 -4.59 11.38
C LEU A 127 2.95 -3.90 11.15
N LEU A 128 3.04 -2.61 11.47
CA LEU A 128 4.29 -1.84 11.33
C LEU A 128 5.16 -1.88 12.58
N SER A 129 4.62 -2.36 13.70
CA SER A 129 5.39 -2.46 14.94
C SER A 129 6.60 -3.37 14.77
N PRO A 130 7.79 -2.94 15.22
CA PRO A 130 8.98 -3.81 15.22
C PRO A 130 8.80 -5.13 15.96
N LYS A 131 7.79 -5.22 16.85
CA LYS A 131 7.49 -6.42 17.65
C LYS A 131 6.73 -7.49 16.87
N THR A 132 6.06 -7.14 15.80
CA THR A 132 5.22 -8.09 15.03
C THR A 132 5.99 -8.76 13.90
N HIS A 133 7.12 -8.16 13.48
CA HIS A 133 7.96 -8.70 12.41
C HIS A 133 7.19 -9.14 11.15
N ALA A 134 6.12 -8.41 10.79
CA ALA A 134 5.31 -8.75 9.63
C ALA A 134 6.19 -8.83 8.37
N PRO A 135 6.26 -9.99 7.69
CA PRO A 135 7.12 -10.17 6.53
C PRO A 135 6.69 -9.27 5.37
N LYS A 136 7.69 -8.78 4.64
CA LYS A 136 7.50 -8.00 3.42
C LYS A 136 8.39 -8.60 2.34
N THR A 137 7.77 -9.13 1.29
CA THR A 137 8.50 -9.76 0.18
C THR A 137 8.58 -8.81 -1.01
N TYR A 138 9.78 -8.68 -1.52
CA TYR A 138 10.11 -7.81 -2.64
C TYR A 138 10.66 -8.62 -3.82
N ALA A 139 10.20 -8.32 -5.01
CA ALA A 139 10.85 -8.70 -6.26
C ALA A 139 11.97 -7.69 -6.53
N VAL A 140 13.18 -8.18 -6.71
CA VAL A 140 14.40 -7.38 -6.83
C VAL A 140 15.07 -7.66 -8.15
N GLY A 141 15.35 -6.60 -8.91
CA GLY A 141 16.26 -6.63 -10.08
C GLY A 141 17.58 -5.97 -9.71
N LEU A 142 18.65 -6.65 -10.04
CA LEU A 142 20.03 -6.24 -9.74
C LEU A 142 20.73 -5.69 -10.99
N ARG A 143 21.64 -4.72 -10.78
CA ARG A 143 22.48 -4.20 -11.85
C ARG A 143 23.41 -5.29 -12.40
N ASP A 144 24.10 -5.98 -11.50
CA ASP A 144 25.11 -6.97 -11.84
C ASP A 144 24.55 -8.38 -11.58
N SER A 145 24.66 -9.24 -12.59
CA SER A 145 24.29 -10.66 -12.45
C SER A 145 25.23 -11.37 -11.48
N LEU A 146 24.67 -12.23 -10.65
CA LEU A 146 25.43 -12.99 -9.66
C LEU A 146 25.75 -14.40 -10.19
N THR A 147 26.98 -14.84 -9.94
CA THR A 147 27.39 -16.25 -10.09
C THR A 147 26.75 -17.10 -9.01
N GLU A 148 26.72 -18.41 -9.17
CA GLU A 148 26.17 -19.33 -8.16
C GLU A 148 26.92 -19.25 -6.82
N GLU A 149 28.23 -19.01 -6.85
CA GLU A 149 29.02 -18.81 -5.63
C GLU A 149 28.64 -17.52 -4.90
N GLU A 150 28.39 -16.43 -5.64
CA GLU A 150 27.93 -15.18 -5.08
C GLU A 150 26.51 -15.31 -4.51
N LYS A 151 25.59 -15.97 -5.21
CA LYS A 151 24.24 -16.26 -4.72
C LYS A 151 24.29 -17.01 -3.39
N GLN A 152 25.18 -17.98 -3.26
CA GLN A 152 25.38 -18.71 -1.99
C GLN A 152 25.87 -17.78 -0.88
N LYS A 153 26.88 -16.93 -1.15
CA LYS A 153 27.36 -15.92 -0.18
C LYS A 153 26.28 -14.94 0.25
N TYR A 154 25.47 -14.48 -0.69
CA TYR A 154 24.32 -13.61 -0.41
C TYR A 154 23.34 -14.35 0.52
N SER A 155 22.95 -15.58 0.18
CA SER A 155 22.02 -16.39 0.99
C SER A 155 22.51 -16.56 2.41
N GLU A 156 23.79 -16.85 2.61
CA GLU A 156 24.40 -16.96 3.93
C GLU A 156 24.40 -15.64 4.70
N LYS A 157 24.69 -14.53 4.04
CA LYS A 157 24.70 -13.20 4.67
C LYS A 157 23.29 -12.79 5.07
N PHE A 158 22.33 -12.90 4.15
CA PHE A 158 20.93 -12.54 4.42
C PHE A 158 20.32 -13.39 5.53
N SER A 159 20.58 -14.70 5.57
CA SER A 159 20.03 -15.59 6.60
C SER A 159 20.56 -15.35 8.02
N LYS A 160 21.72 -14.70 8.16
CA LYS A 160 22.31 -14.37 9.46
C LYS A 160 22.03 -12.94 9.90
N GLY A 161 21.60 -12.08 8.96
CA GLY A 161 21.64 -10.64 9.16
C GLY A 161 23.08 -10.11 9.15
N PHE A 162 23.24 -8.82 8.97
CA PHE A 162 24.56 -8.18 8.92
C PHE A 162 24.46 -6.67 9.11
N TRP A 163 25.57 -6.07 9.52
CA TRP A 163 25.67 -4.64 9.64
C TRP A 163 25.55 -3.94 8.30
N ILE A 164 24.74 -2.87 8.26
CA ILE A 164 24.56 -1.96 7.12
C ILE A 164 25.16 -0.61 7.50
N ASP A 165 26.08 -0.14 6.69
CA ASP A 165 26.76 1.12 6.93
C ASP A 165 25.82 2.32 6.76
N ARG A 166 26.24 3.44 7.33
CA ARG A 166 25.56 4.73 7.22
C ARG A 166 25.42 5.17 5.75
N GLU A 167 24.27 5.76 5.41
CA GLU A 167 24.01 6.38 4.10
C GLU A 167 23.55 7.83 4.29
N GLY A 168 24.36 8.79 3.87
CA GLY A 168 24.06 10.20 4.04
C GLY A 168 23.83 10.57 5.51
N ASN A 169 22.63 11.04 5.85
CA ASN A 169 22.23 11.39 7.21
C ASN A 169 21.60 10.22 7.98
N GLU A 170 21.37 9.08 7.33
CA GLU A 170 20.76 7.91 7.95
C GLU A 170 21.81 7.02 8.59
N ASP A 171 21.63 6.71 9.85
CA ASP A 171 22.56 5.86 10.60
C ASP A 171 22.65 4.44 10.05
N GLY A 172 23.78 3.78 10.34
CA GLY A 172 23.95 2.34 10.14
C GLY A 172 23.02 1.54 11.08
N PHE A 173 22.76 0.29 10.73
CA PHE A 173 21.94 -0.61 11.55
C PHE A 173 22.29 -2.07 11.31
N ASP A 174 22.00 -2.90 12.30
CA ASP A 174 22.03 -4.36 12.13
C ASP A 174 20.74 -4.80 11.42
N ALA A 175 20.89 -5.28 10.18
CA ALA A 175 19.78 -5.88 9.46
C ALA A 175 19.42 -7.23 10.06
N GLN A 176 18.14 -7.45 10.33
CA GLN A 176 17.64 -8.71 10.83
C GLN A 176 17.84 -9.85 9.82
N PRO A 177 17.91 -11.11 10.26
CA PRO A 177 17.87 -12.25 9.37
C PRO A 177 16.71 -12.15 8.37
N SER A 178 16.97 -12.48 7.13
CA SER A 178 16.02 -12.34 6.02
C SER A 178 16.16 -13.52 5.04
N GLU A 179 15.15 -13.72 4.21
CA GLU A 179 15.09 -14.85 3.30
C GLU A 179 15.23 -14.34 1.86
N ILE A 180 16.22 -14.87 1.13
CA ILE A 180 16.42 -14.58 -0.28
C ILE A 180 16.23 -15.85 -1.11
N LYS A 181 15.41 -15.75 -2.18
CA LYS A 181 15.20 -16.81 -3.16
C LYS A 181 15.60 -16.28 -4.54
N PHE A 182 16.69 -16.77 -5.11
CA PHE A 182 17.08 -16.46 -6.48
C PHE A 182 16.16 -17.17 -7.48
N LEU A 183 15.81 -16.47 -8.55
CA LEU A 183 14.93 -16.98 -9.59
C LEU A 183 15.76 -17.49 -10.77
N VAL A 184 15.34 -18.62 -11.33
CA VAL A 184 15.86 -19.12 -12.59
C VAL A 184 15.09 -18.42 -13.71
N ARG A 185 15.75 -17.42 -14.33
CA ARG A 185 15.24 -16.54 -15.42
C ARG A 185 13.76 -16.71 -15.79
N ASN A 186 12.95 -15.74 -15.36
CA ASN A 186 11.61 -15.38 -15.88
C ASN A 186 10.49 -16.44 -15.96
N GLU A 187 10.66 -17.69 -15.55
CA GLU A 187 9.65 -18.72 -15.77
C GLU A 187 8.70 -18.99 -14.57
N GLU A 188 9.10 -18.64 -13.34
CA GLU A 188 8.35 -19.07 -12.16
C GLU A 188 7.35 -18.06 -11.57
N LEU A 189 7.37 -16.79 -11.95
CA LEU A 189 6.55 -15.77 -11.26
C LEU A 189 5.14 -15.53 -11.83
N GLY A 190 4.77 -16.13 -12.95
CA GLY A 190 3.48 -15.85 -13.59
C GLY A 190 3.26 -14.36 -13.93
N ILE A 191 4.29 -13.51 -13.78
CA ILE A 191 4.30 -12.12 -14.20
C ILE A 191 4.55 -12.13 -15.72
N ARG A 192 3.55 -12.60 -16.46
CA ARG A 192 3.52 -12.42 -17.91
C ARG A 192 3.45 -10.95 -18.19
N SER A 193 4.47 -10.40 -18.85
CA SER A 193 4.27 -9.17 -19.58
C SER A 193 3.11 -9.43 -20.54
N SER A 194 2.01 -8.72 -20.34
CA SER A 194 0.85 -8.79 -21.23
C SER A 194 1.25 -8.26 -22.61
N LYS A 195 1.77 -9.16 -23.46
CA LYS A 195 1.53 -9.12 -24.89
C LYS A 195 0.13 -9.72 -25.06
N GLY A 196 -0.88 -8.93 -24.94
CA GLY A 196 -2.26 -9.34 -25.10
C GLY A 196 -3.07 -8.17 -25.57
N GLU A 197 -3.66 -8.35 -26.71
CA GLU A 197 -4.64 -7.47 -27.33
C GLU A 197 -5.67 -7.00 -26.29
N VAL A 198 -5.80 -5.70 -26.18
CA VAL A 198 -6.81 -5.04 -25.33
C VAL A 198 -8.16 -5.28 -25.99
N SER A 199 -8.96 -6.17 -25.42
CA SER A 199 -10.40 -6.18 -25.66
C SER A 199 -11.04 -5.04 -24.87
N PRO A 200 -11.83 -4.16 -25.50
CA PRO A 200 -12.38 -2.98 -24.82
C PRO A 200 -13.66 -3.35 -24.09
N SER A 201 -13.61 -3.50 -22.76
CA SER A 201 -14.84 -3.53 -21.96
C SER A 201 -14.58 -3.05 -20.53
N ALA A 202 -14.47 -1.74 -20.36
CA ALA A 202 -14.96 -0.91 -19.25
C ALA A 202 -14.57 0.54 -19.54
N PRO A 203 -15.43 1.54 -19.33
CA PRO A 203 -15.09 2.93 -19.59
C PRO A 203 -14.07 3.39 -18.54
N MET A 204 -12.89 3.74 -19.01
CA MET A 204 -11.89 4.48 -18.25
C MET A 204 -12.43 5.89 -17.98
N PRO A 205 -12.33 6.44 -16.76
CA PRO A 205 -12.59 7.85 -16.56
C PRO A 205 -11.59 8.67 -17.38
N SER A 206 -12.10 9.50 -18.27
CA SER A 206 -11.33 10.39 -19.14
C SER A 206 -10.72 11.51 -18.31
N ALA A 207 -9.47 11.42 -17.92
CA ALA A 207 -8.54 12.53 -17.66
C ALA A 207 -7.21 12.10 -17.01
N PHE A 208 -6.57 11.07 -17.51
CA PHE A 208 -5.16 10.86 -17.17
C PHE A 208 -4.42 10.26 -18.36
N THR A 209 -3.83 11.12 -19.19
CA THR A 209 -2.71 10.74 -20.04
C THR A 209 -1.45 10.96 -19.20
N PRO A 210 -0.75 9.89 -18.72
CA PRO A 210 0.57 10.09 -18.17
C PRO A 210 1.45 10.66 -19.27
N THR A 211 2.01 11.84 -19.03
CA THR A 211 3.07 12.40 -19.89
C THR A 211 4.17 11.35 -19.94
N PRO A 212 4.57 10.84 -21.12
CA PRO A 212 5.68 9.90 -21.19
C PRO A 212 6.95 10.65 -20.82
N SER A 213 7.41 10.48 -19.57
CA SER A 213 8.77 10.82 -19.22
C SER A 213 9.67 9.87 -20.03
N ALA A 214 10.68 10.44 -20.68
CA ALA A 214 11.62 9.74 -21.52
C ALA A 214 12.17 8.50 -20.80
N GLY A 215 11.93 7.31 -21.37
CA GLY A 215 12.50 6.06 -20.90
C GLY A 215 11.50 5.03 -20.42
N THR A 216 10.47 4.69 -21.22
CA THR A 216 9.78 3.41 -21.04
C THR A 216 10.77 2.29 -21.40
N PRO A 217 11.19 1.44 -20.46
CA PRO A 217 11.98 0.26 -20.83
C PRO A 217 11.08 -0.62 -21.70
N ARG A 218 11.53 -0.89 -22.91
CA ARG A 218 10.81 -1.76 -23.89
C ARG A 218 10.79 -3.24 -23.48
N ASN A 219 11.38 -3.58 -22.34
CA ASN A 219 11.40 -4.93 -21.78
C ASN A 219 10.91 -4.89 -20.34
N ALA A 220 10.15 -5.91 -19.93
CA ALA A 220 9.81 -6.12 -18.52
C ALA A 220 11.11 -6.13 -17.69
N PRO A 221 11.11 -5.53 -16.48
CA PRO A 221 12.28 -5.50 -15.64
C PRO A 221 12.74 -6.93 -15.33
N ASN A 222 14.06 -7.15 -15.43
CA ASN A 222 14.61 -8.43 -15.02
C ASN A 222 14.49 -8.55 -13.49
N ILE A 223 13.92 -9.65 -13.01
CA ILE A 223 13.82 -9.95 -11.58
C ILE A 223 14.78 -11.09 -11.31
N ASP A 224 15.76 -10.83 -10.44
CA ASP A 224 16.81 -11.78 -10.11
C ASP A 224 16.48 -12.59 -8.85
N CYS A 225 15.76 -11.99 -7.90
CA CYS A 225 15.38 -12.69 -6.67
C CYS A 225 14.12 -12.14 -6.01
N LEU A 226 13.57 -12.94 -5.11
CA LEU A 226 12.61 -12.52 -4.08
C LEU A 226 13.34 -12.37 -2.76
N LEU A 227 13.19 -11.23 -2.10
CA LEU A 227 13.74 -10.97 -0.77
C LEU A 227 12.61 -10.71 0.23
N THR A 228 12.57 -11.49 1.30
CA THR A 228 11.64 -11.28 2.42
C THR A 228 12.39 -10.72 3.62
N ILE A 229 11.98 -9.54 4.07
CA ILE A 229 12.48 -8.87 5.27
C ILE A 229 11.37 -8.75 6.32
N TYR A 230 11.75 -8.70 7.60
CA TYR A 230 10.83 -8.67 8.75
C TYR A 230 10.79 -7.31 9.45
N GLU A 231 11.47 -6.33 8.90
CA GLU A 231 11.53 -4.94 9.37
C GLU A 231 11.33 -3.97 8.22
N GLY A 232 11.58 -2.68 8.40
CA GLY A 232 11.41 -1.69 7.34
C GLY A 232 12.18 -0.42 7.67
N LYS A 233 13.52 -0.48 7.56
CA LYS A 233 14.39 0.68 7.69
C LYS A 233 14.43 1.48 6.40
N PHE A 234 14.93 2.71 6.49
CA PHE A 234 15.12 3.59 5.34
C PHE A 234 15.97 2.91 4.27
N HIS A 235 15.46 2.83 3.05
CA HIS A 235 16.09 2.20 1.88
C HIS A 235 16.67 0.80 2.14
N GLN A 236 16.12 0.06 3.11
CA GLN A 236 16.74 -1.16 3.65
C GLN A 236 17.19 -2.13 2.57
N VAL A 237 16.30 -2.53 1.66
CA VAL A 237 16.63 -3.52 0.61
C VAL A 237 17.78 -3.02 -0.26
N LYS A 238 17.74 -1.77 -0.69
CA LYS A 238 18.78 -1.15 -1.52
C LYS A 238 20.13 -1.14 -0.81
N ARG A 239 20.13 -0.68 0.46
CA ARG A 239 21.34 -0.64 1.30
C ARG A 239 21.92 -2.03 1.58
N MET A 240 21.07 -3.05 1.76
CA MET A 240 21.53 -4.43 1.96
C MET A 240 22.32 -4.94 0.74
N PHE A 241 21.82 -4.69 -0.48
CA PHE A 241 22.55 -5.09 -1.68
C PHE A 241 23.77 -4.21 -1.93
N ALA A 242 23.70 -2.91 -1.70
CA ALA A 242 24.84 -1.99 -1.81
C ALA A 242 25.99 -2.40 -0.89
N GLN A 243 25.69 -2.82 0.37
CA GLN A 243 26.69 -3.33 1.32
C GLN A 243 27.41 -4.59 0.81
N LEU A 244 26.79 -5.34 -0.08
CA LEU A 244 27.37 -6.52 -0.72
C LEU A 244 27.97 -6.23 -2.10
N GLY A 245 28.06 -4.95 -2.49
CA GLY A 245 28.70 -4.50 -3.72
C GLY A 245 27.83 -4.54 -4.99
N ASN A 246 26.51 -4.71 -4.85
CA ASN A 246 25.58 -4.67 -5.98
C ASN A 246 24.54 -3.54 -5.81
N GLU A 247 23.84 -3.20 -6.86
CA GLU A 247 22.84 -2.14 -6.88
C GLU A 247 21.48 -2.70 -7.26
N VAL A 248 20.43 -2.28 -6.52
CA VAL A 248 19.04 -2.57 -6.86
C VAL A 248 18.57 -1.58 -7.91
N VAL A 249 18.31 -2.05 -9.11
CA VAL A 249 17.80 -1.23 -10.23
C VAL A 249 16.31 -1.35 -10.43
N TYR A 250 15.68 -2.37 -9.84
CA TYR A 250 14.23 -2.54 -9.78
C TYR A 250 13.80 -3.10 -8.44
N LEU A 251 12.76 -2.51 -7.85
CA LEU A 251 12.23 -2.94 -6.57
C LEU A 251 10.70 -2.86 -6.57
N LYS A 252 10.06 -4.00 -6.30
CA LYS A 252 8.60 -4.09 -6.21
C LYS A 252 8.19 -4.92 -5.00
N ARG A 253 7.40 -4.33 -4.09
CA ARG A 253 6.82 -5.13 -3.01
C ARG A 253 5.65 -5.96 -3.55
N VAL A 254 5.77 -7.28 -3.46
CA VAL A 254 4.78 -8.23 -3.98
C VAL A 254 3.91 -8.84 -2.90
N LYS A 255 4.37 -8.81 -1.62
CA LYS A 255 3.64 -9.42 -0.51
C LYS A 255 3.89 -8.67 0.81
N MET A 256 2.88 -8.62 1.67
CA MET A 256 2.95 -8.09 3.04
C MET A 256 2.11 -8.97 3.97
N GLY A 257 2.76 -9.60 4.98
CA GLY A 257 2.11 -10.67 5.74
C GLY A 257 1.71 -11.82 4.80
N GLN A 258 0.46 -12.21 4.86
CA GLN A 258 -0.11 -13.21 3.95
C GLN A 258 -0.81 -12.61 2.73
N LEU A 259 -0.90 -11.27 2.65
CA LEU A 259 -1.54 -10.58 1.52
C LEU A 259 -0.55 -10.42 0.36
N GLU A 260 -0.94 -10.91 -0.80
CA GLU A 260 -0.20 -10.77 -2.06
C GLU A 260 -0.81 -9.67 -2.93
N LEU A 261 0.04 -9.01 -3.71
CA LEU A 261 -0.40 -8.04 -4.70
C LEU A 261 -1.24 -8.72 -5.78
N ASP A 262 -2.41 -8.19 -6.04
CA ASP A 262 -3.27 -8.65 -7.13
C ASP A 262 -2.56 -8.41 -8.49
N PRO A 263 -2.23 -9.47 -9.24
CA PRO A 263 -1.50 -9.34 -10.50
C PRO A 263 -2.32 -8.66 -11.60
N SER A 264 -3.64 -8.53 -11.43
CA SER A 264 -4.51 -7.83 -12.39
C SER A 264 -4.43 -6.31 -12.27
N LEU A 265 -3.93 -5.78 -11.15
CA LEU A 265 -3.79 -4.34 -10.95
C LEU A 265 -2.63 -3.79 -11.77
N SER A 266 -2.93 -2.91 -12.71
CA SER A 266 -1.92 -2.12 -13.42
C SER A 266 -1.15 -1.19 -12.45
N PRO A 267 0.07 -0.72 -12.80
CA PRO A 267 0.76 0.30 -12.02
C PRO A 267 -0.11 1.54 -11.81
N GLY A 268 -0.24 1.99 -10.56
CA GLY A 268 -1.16 3.06 -10.13
C GLY A 268 -2.61 2.61 -9.90
N GLY A 269 -2.97 1.40 -10.35
CA GLY A 269 -4.30 0.83 -10.13
C GLY A 269 -4.54 0.43 -8.67
N TYR A 270 -5.80 0.46 -8.26
CA TYR A 270 -6.20 0.11 -6.90
C TYR A 270 -7.59 -0.52 -6.88
N ARG A 271 -7.91 -1.20 -5.79
CA ARG A 271 -9.25 -1.72 -5.46
C ARG A 271 -9.42 -1.87 -3.95
N GLU A 272 -10.64 -1.98 -3.50
CA GLU A 272 -10.90 -2.39 -2.12
C GLU A 272 -10.46 -3.83 -1.88
N LEU A 273 -10.04 -4.14 -0.63
CA LEU A 273 -9.75 -5.50 -0.20
C LEU A 273 -11.04 -6.28 0.04
N THR A 274 -11.01 -7.57 -0.26
CA THR A 274 -12.06 -8.50 0.15
C THR A 274 -11.97 -8.80 1.65
N GLU A 275 -13.04 -9.33 2.25
CA GLU A 275 -13.04 -9.74 3.66
C GLU A 275 -11.98 -10.80 3.97
N GLU A 276 -11.76 -11.75 3.03
CA GLU A 276 -10.70 -12.76 3.17
C GLU A 276 -9.30 -12.14 3.18
N GLU A 277 -9.07 -11.10 2.37
CA GLU A 277 -7.80 -10.37 2.33
C GLU A 277 -7.57 -9.55 3.60
N ILE A 278 -8.63 -8.95 4.15
CA ILE A 278 -8.57 -8.24 5.44
C ILE A 278 -8.25 -9.22 6.58
N GLN A 279 -8.85 -10.43 6.54
CA GLN A 279 -8.52 -11.49 7.51
C GLN A 279 -7.04 -11.89 7.42
N LYS A 280 -6.50 -12.11 6.21
CA LYS A 280 -5.08 -12.42 5.98
C LYS A 280 -4.12 -11.35 6.53
N LEU A 281 -4.52 -10.07 6.49
CA LEU A 281 -3.76 -9.00 7.14
C LEU A 281 -3.86 -9.05 8.66
N SER A 282 -4.96 -9.55 9.18
CA SER A 282 -5.25 -9.55 10.62
C SER A 282 -4.67 -10.76 11.35
N GLU A 283 -4.39 -11.84 10.65
CA GLU A 283 -3.82 -13.05 11.22
C GLU A 283 -2.40 -12.80 11.77
N LYS A 284 -2.12 -13.40 12.93
CA LYS A 284 -0.77 -13.41 13.48
C LYS A 284 0.08 -14.37 12.66
N ASN A 285 1.19 -13.87 12.11
CA ASN A 285 2.25 -14.72 11.55
C ASN A 285 2.89 -15.57 12.63
#